data_0a1324f7b4d28e1b64477b3bfaaa6aa1
#
_entry.id   0a1324f7b4d28e1b64477b3bfaaa6aa1
#
_cell.length_a   1.000
_cell.length_b   1.000
_cell.length_c   1.000
_cell.angle_alpha   90.00
_cell.angle_beta   90.00
_cell.angle_gamma   90.00
#
_symmetry.space_group_name_H-M   'P 1'
#
loop_
_entity.id
_entity.type
_entity.pdbx_description
1 polymer ?
#
loop_
_entity_poly.entity_id
_entity_poly.type
_entity_poly.pdbx_seq_one_letter_code
_entity_poly.pdbx_strand_id
1 'polypeptide(L)'
;LQDCGIAALTIHGRTRSQMYTGEADWTLIGEVKNNPRMRIPIIGNGDVTTLQIAKERFDRYGVDAVMVGRASFGCPWIFKEMKYYLETGELLPPLSIHEKMSVLRRQLRESVARLDERRGILHIRRHLAATPLFKGIPNFRDTRIAMLQANTVDELTAILDKICLL
;
A
#
# COMPACT_ATOMS: atom_id res chain seq x y z
N LEU A 1 15.99 1.16 -22.59
CA LEU A 1 15.20 0.09 -21.96
C LEU A 1 14.00 -0.31 -22.80
N GLN A 2 13.20 0.63 -23.33
CA GLN A 2 12.02 0.25 -24.13
C GLN A 2 12.37 -0.61 -25.35
N ASP A 3 13.52 -0.39 -25.99
CA ASP A 3 13.98 -1.15 -27.14
C ASP A 3 14.36 -2.61 -26.78
N CYS A 4 14.38 -2.94 -25.49
CA CYS A 4 14.53 -4.32 -25.00
C CYS A 4 13.21 -5.09 -24.96
N GLY A 5 12.09 -4.51 -25.41
CA GLY A 5 10.79 -5.17 -25.49
C GLY A 5 10.01 -5.21 -24.17
N ILE A 6 10.34 -4.36 -23.17
CA ILE A 6 9.54 -4.27 -21.94
C ILE A 6 8.19 -3.59 -22.22
N ALA A 7 7.13 -4.04 -21.54
CA ALA A 7 5.77 -3.55 -21.74
C ALA A 7 5.47 -2.23 -21.01
N ALA A 8 6.15 -1.95 -19.91
CA ALA A 8 6.02 -0.73 -19.12
C ALA A 8 7.29 -0.48 -18.29
N LEU A 9 7.49 0.74 -17.82
CA LEU A 9 8.65 1.09 -17.00
C LEU A 9 8.19 1.77 -15.70
N THR A 10 8.58 1.19 -14.55
CA THR A 10 8.39 1.84 -13.25
C THR A 10 9.65 2.59 -12.85
N ILE A 11 9.51 3.87 -12.51
CA ILE A 11 10.62 4.74 -12.09
C ILE A 11 10.36 5.22 -10.67
N HIS A 12 11.36 5.04 -9.78
CA HIS A 12 11.30 5.53 -8.41
C HIS A 12 12.00 6.88 -8.28
N GLY A 13 11.36 7.83 -7.60
CA GLY A 13 11.88 9.18 -7.38
C GLY A 13 13.02 9.28 -6.35
N ARG A 14 13.62 8.16 -5.92
CA ARG A 14 14.85 8.14 -5.09
C ARG A 14 15.86 7.17 -5.65
N THR A 15 17.13 7.49 -5.42
CA THR A 15 18.23 6.55 -5.68
C THR A 15 18.31 5.47 -4.58
N ARG A 16 19.02 4.38 -4.87
CA ARG A 16 19.28 3.31 -3.91
C ARG A 16 19.99 3.82 -2.64
N SER A 17 20.90 4.76 -2.78
CA SER A 17 21.67 5.35 -1.67
C SER A 17 20.83 6.25 -0.76
N GLN A 18 19.79 6.90 -1.30
CA GLN A 18 18.89 7.72 -0.52
C GLN A 18 17.94 6.87 0.36
N MET A 19 17.66 5.64 -0.04
CA MET A 19 16.68 4.78 0.64
C MET A 19 15.35 5.51 0.90
N TYR A 20 15.05 5.87 2.15
CA TYR A 20 13.83 6.58 2.54
C TYR A 20 14.09 7.99 3.09
N THR A 21 15.31 8.52 2.92
CA THR A 21 15.65 9.87 3.38
C THR A 21 15.16 10.93 2.38
N GLY A 22 14.75 12.08 2.89
CA GLY A 22 14.21 13.18 2.08
C GLY A 22 12.91 12.83 1.36
N GLU A 23 12.55 13.63 0.37
CA GLU A 23 11.38 13.44 -0.48
C GLU A 23 11.75 12.76 -1.81
N ALA A 24 10.80 12.04 -2.40
CA ALA A 24 10.98 11.48 -3.75
C ALA A 24 10.90 12.59 -4.81
N ASP A 25 11.93 12.69 -5.64
CA ASP A 25 11.95 13.64 -6.75
C ASP A 25 11.21 13.05 -7.95
N TRP A 26 10.12 13.66 -8.32
CA TRP A 26 9.30 13.26 -9.48
C TRP A 26 9.67 14.00 -10.77
N THR A 27 10.58 14.97 -10.73
CA THR A 27 10.96 15.77 -11.90
C THR A 27 11.47 14.88 -13.04
N LEU A 28 12.42 14.00 -12.73
CA LEU A 28 12.97 13.06 -13.73
C LEU A 28 11.91 12.05 -14.24
N ILE A 29 10.95 11.65 -13.40
CA ILE A 29 9.86 10.78 -13.83
C ILE A 29 9.00 11.49 -14.89
N GLY A 30 8.67 12.77 -14.63
CA GLY A 30 7.94 13.62 -15.58
C GLY A 30 8.71 13.86 -16.87
N GLU A 31 10.02 14.13 -16.79
CA GLU A 31 10.88 14.30 -17.97
C GLU A 31 10.91 13.05 -18.85
N VAL A 32 11.04 11.86 -18.24
CA VAL A 32 11.00 10.59 -18.98
C VAL A 32 9.62 10.37 -19.61
N LYS A 33 8.54 10.61 -18.88
CA LYS A 33 7.18 10.47 -19.41
C LYS A 33 6.91 11.38 -20.60
N ASN A 34 7.34 12.63 -20.51
CA ASN A 34 7.10 13.64 -21.55
C ASN A 34 8.13 13.63 -22.70
N ASN A 35 9.08 12.69 -22.67
CA ASN A 35 10.02 12.52 -23.77
C ASN A 35 9.29 11.96 -25.02
N PRO A 36 9.32 12.65 -26.19
CA PRO A 36 8.58 12.20 -27.38
C PRO A 36 9.04 10.86 -27.95
N ARG A 37 10.22 10.37 -27.54
CA ARG A 37 10.68 9.02 -27.90
C ARG A 37 10.16 7.92 -26.98
N MET A 38 9.53 8.26 -25.85
CA MET A 38 8.96 7.29 -24.93
C MET A 38 7.60 6.81 -25.44
N ARG A 39 7.46 5.50 -25.69
CA ARG A 39 6.27 4.87 -26.30
C ARG A 39 5.58 3.87 -25.39
N ILE A 40 6.23 3.51 -24.28
CA ILE A 40 5.68 2.56 -23.31
C ILE A 40 5.12 3.30 -22.09
N PRO A 41 4.14 2.71 -21.38
CA PRO A 41 3.60 3.29 -20.16
C PRO A 41 4.68 3.55 -19.11
N ILE A 42 4.64 4.72 -18.47
CA ILE A 42 5.50 5.11 -17.36
C ILE A 42 4.70 5.08 -16.06
N ILE A 43 5.18 4.30 -15.11
CA ILE A 43 4.61 4.16 -13.77
C ILE A 43 5.51 4.92 -12.79
N GLY A 44 4.99 5.97 -12.17
CA GLY A 44 5.74 6.74 -11.18
C GLY A 44 5.65 6.12 -9.79
N ASN A 45 6.76 6.08 -9.06
CA ASN A 45 6.83 5.59 -7.68
C ASN A 45 7.61 6.53 -6.77
N GLY A 46 7.15 6.67 -5.55
CA GLY A 46 7.77 7.47 -4.48
C GLY A 46 6.77 8.39 -3.78
N ASP A 47 6.63 8.22 -2.48
CA ASP A 47 5.82 9.03 -1.57
C ASP A 47 4.34 9.25 -1.98
N VAL A 48 3.76 8.32 -2.71
CA VAL A 48 2.32 8.32 -2.99
C VAL A 48 1.61 7.79 -1.74
N THR A 49 1.20 8.71 -0.86
CA THR A 49 0.69 8.38 0.48
C THR A 49 -0.79 8.70 0.67
N THR A 50 -1.37 9.57 -0.18
CA THR A 50 -2.78 9.97 -0.12
C THR A 50 -3.42 9.98 -1.51
N LEU A 51 -4.75 10.06 -1.55
CA LEU A 51 -5.53 10.16 -2.78
C LEU A 51 -5.18 11.43 -3.56
N GLN A 52 -5.03 12.54 -2.82
CA GLN A 52 -4.70 13.86 -3.37
C GLN A 52 -3.31 13.87 -4.01
N ILE A 53 -2.32 13.26 -3.31
CA ILE A 53 -0.97 13.11 -3.87
C ILE A 53 -1.00 12.24 -5.13
N ALA A 54 -1.75 11.13 -5.13
CA ALA A 54 -1.89 10.31 -6.33
C ALA A 54 -2.42 11.13 -7.51
N LYS A 55 -3.50 11.89 -7.31
CA LYS A 55 -4.08 12.75 -8.34
C LYS A 55 -3.09 13.82 -8.80
N GLU A 56 -2.42 14.50 -7.88
CA GLU A 56 -1.41 15.51 -8.20
C GLU A 56 -0.28 14.95 -9.07
N ARG A 57 0.15 13.70 -8.79
CA ARG A 57 1.18 13.04 -9.60
C ARG A 57 0.74 12.76 -11.03
N PHE A 58 -0.52 12.33 -11.23
CA PHE A 58 -1.10 12.21 -12.58
C PHE A 58 -1.19 13.56 -13.28
N ASP A 59 -1.77 14.56 -12.63
CA ASP A 59 -2.03 15.87 -13.23
C ASP A 59 -0.73 16.62 -13.59
N ARG A 60 0.26 16.56 -12.70
CA ARG A 60 1.50 17.33 -12.85
C ARG A 60 2.53 16.68 -13.77
N TYR A 61 2.68 15.37 -13.68
CA TYR A 61 3.75 14.66 -14.38
C TYR A 61 3.27 13.83 -15.56
N GLY A 62 1.96 13.68 -15.74
CA GLY A 62 1.33 12.97 -16.86
C GLY A 62 1.59 11.47 -16.90
N VAL A 63 2.03 10.85 -15.80
CA VAL A 63 2.33 9.41 -15.74
C VAL A 63 1.11 8.56 -16.05
N ASP A 64 1.31 7.38 -16.61
CA ASP A 64 0.22 6.47 -16.99
C ASP A 64 -0.33 5.69 -15.77
N ALA A 65 0.51 5.51 -14.74
CA ALA A 65 0.10 4.91 -13.48
C ALA A 65 0.97 5.39 -12.31
N VAL A 66 0.49 5.20 -11.09
CA VAL A 66 1.26 5.41 -9.88
C VAL A 66 1.39 4.12 -9.09
N MET A 67 2.58 3.85 -8.56
CA MET A 67 2.83 2.71 -7.68
C MET A 67 2.76 3.15 -6.22
N VAL A 68 1.85 2.55 -5.47
CA VAL A 68 1.66 2.79 -4.04
C VAL A 68 2.38 1.70 -3.24
N GLY A 69 3.34 2.09 -2.42
CA GLY A 69 4.09 1.18 -1.55
C GLY A 69 3.60 1.23 -0.11
N ARG A 70 4.37 1.87 0.77
CA ARG A 70 4.18 1.90 2.23
C ARG A 70 2.77 2.31 2.69
N ALA A 71 2.09 3.19 1.97
CA ALA A 71 0.74 3.64 2.32
C ALA A 71 -0.31 2.51 2.26
N SER A 72 -0.04 1.42 1.54
CA SER A 72 -0.92 0.25 1.51
C SER A 72 -0.72 -0.72 2.69
N PHE A 73 0.36 -0.54 3.47
CA PHE A 73 0.64 -1.41 4.62
C PHE A 73 -0.41 -1.22 5.71
N GLY A 74 -1.13 -2.28 6.02
CA GLY A 74 -2.25 -2.24 6.96
C GLY A 74 -3.47 -1.42 6.50
N CYS A 75 -3.44 -0.94 5.25
CA CYS A 75 -4.50 -0.13 4.64
C CYS A 75 -4.75 -0.53 3.17
N PRO A 76 -4.99 -1.82 2.85
CA PRO A 76 -5.11 -2.27 1.46
C PRO A 76 -6.32 -1.71 0.72
N TRP A 77 -7.33 -1.20 1.40
CA TRP A 77 -8.48 -0.52 0.82
C TRP A 77 -8.14 0.82 0.15
N ILE A 78 -6.94 1.37 0.41
CA ILE A 78 -6.46 2.62 -0.22
C ILE A 78 -6.53 2.58 -1.75
N PHE A 79 -6.33 1.40 -2.37
CA PHE A 79 -6.43 1.26 -3.83
C PHE A 79 -7.84 1.48 -4.34
N LYS A 80 -8.87 0.98 -3.63
CA LYS A 80 -10.27 1.22 -3.97
C LYS A 80 -10.63 2.69 -3.82
N GLU A 81 -10.17 3.30 -2.72
CA GLU A 81 -10.39 4.72 -2.44
C GLU A 81 -9.70 5.61 -3.49
N MET A 82 -8.43 5.32 -3.84
CA MET A 82 -7.71 6.05 -4.89
C MET A 82 -8.38 5.94 -6.24
N LYS A 83 -8.77 4.73 -6.64
CA LYS A 83 -9.45 4.52 -7.92
C LYS A 83 -10.72 5.36 -8.01
N TYR A 84 -11.58 5.29 -6.99
CA TYR A 84 -12.83 6.06 -6.94
C TYR A 84 -12.55 7.58 -7.01
N TYR A 85 -11.60 8.06 -6.22
CA TYR A 85 -11.23 9.48 -6.22
C TYR A 85 -10.68 9.97 -7.56
N LEU A 86 -9.86 9.17 -8.23
CA LEU A 86 -9.31 9.51 -9.55
C LEU A 86 -10.39 9.53 -10.63
N GLU A 87 -11.41 8.68 -10.53
CA GLU A 87 -12.50 8.59 -11.50
C GLU A 87 -13.57 9.66 -11.29
N THR A 88 -13.88 10.04 -10.05
CA THR A 88 -15.02 10.90 -9.71
C THR A 88 -14.65 12.26 -9.15
N GLY A 89 -13.45 12.41 -8.61
CA GLY A 89 -13.04 13.57 -7.82
C GLY A 89 -13.62 13.59 -6.39
N GLU A 90 -14.42 12.59 -6.02
CA GLU A 90 -15.10 12.51 -4.73
C GLU A 90 -14.46 11.49 -3.80
N LEU A 91 -14.62 11.67 -2.50
CA LEU A 91 -14.16 10.71 -1.51
C LEU A 91 -15.17 9.56 -1.40
N LEU A 92 -14.66 8.34 -1.47
CA LEU A 92 -15.48 7.16 -1.17
C LEU A 92 -15.93 7.19 0.30
N PRO A 93 -17.19 6.86 0.61
CA PRO A 93 -17.61 6.69 1.99
C PRO A 93 -16.67 5.73 2.74
N PRO A 94 -16.26 6.07 3.97
CA PRO A 94 -15.30 5.25 4.70
C PRO A 94 -15.87 3.86 4.98
N LEU A 95 -15.08 2.83 4.72
CA LEU A 95 -15.43 1.47 5.08
C LEU A 95 -15.65 1.36 6.60
N SER A 96 -16.67 0.62 7.00
CA SER A 96 -16.91 0.25 8.38
C SER A 96 -15.73 -0.57 8.94
N ILE A 97 -15.61 -0.65 10.26
CA ILE A 97 -14.59 -1.47 10.90
C ILE A 97 -14.71 -2.95 10.50
N HIS A 98 -15.94 -3.46 10.40
CA HIS A 98 -16.19 -4.85 9.99
C HIS A 98 -15.71 -5.14 8.57
N GLU A 99 -15.95 -4.22 7.61
CA GLU A 99 -15.45 -4.37 6.24
C GLU A 99 -13.93 -4.36 6.21
N LYS A 100 -13.28 -3.40 6.90
CA LYS A 100 -11.81 -3.34 6.99
C LYS A 100 -11.22 -4.60 7.61
N MET A 101 -11.83 -5.11 8.69
CA MET A 101 -11.39 -6.36 9.32
C MET A 101 -11.59 -7.57 8.42
N SER A 102 -12.67 -7.62 7.64
CA SER A 102 -12.87 -8.66 6.62
C SER A 102 -11.75 -8.68 5.58
N VAL A 103 -11.33 -7.50 5.11
CA VAL A 103 -10.18 -7.37 4.17
C VAL A 103 -8.88 -7.86 4.81
N LEU A 104 -8.60 -7.49 6.06
CA LEU A 104 -7.38 -7.93 6.76
C LEU A 104 -7.36 -9.45 7.00
N ARG A 105 -8.49 -10.05 7.39
CA ARG A 105 -8.61 -11.51 7.53
C ARG A 105 -8.42 -12.24 6.20
N ARG A 106 -8.95 -11.67 5.12
CA ARG A 106 -8.72 -12.21 3.78
C ARG A 106 -7.25 -12.15 3.41
N GLN A 107 -6.58 -11.03 3.66
CA GLN A 107 -5.15 -10.84 3.39
C GLN A 107 -4.29 -11.85 4.17
N LEU A 108 -4.65 -12.14 5.44
CA LEU A 108 -4.00 -13.18 6.26
C LEU A 108 -4.13 -14.55 5.58
N ARG A 109 -5.35 -14.97 5.25
CA ARG A 109 -5.60 -16.27 4.61
C ARG A 109 -4.86 -16.43 3.28
N GLU A 110 -4.90 -15.40 2.43
CA GLU A 110 -4.22 -15.43 1.14
C GLU A 110 -2.68 -15.46 1.28
N SER A 111 -2.12 -14.79 2.28
CA SER A 111 -0.69 -14.83 2.57
C SER A 111 -0.23 -16.25 2.93
N VAL A 112 -0.99 -16.91 3.81
CA VAL A 112 -0.71 -18.28 4.24
C VAL A 112 -0.90 -19.28 3.09
N ALA A 113 -1.97 -19.15 2.32
CA ALA A 113 -2.25 -20.03 1.19
C ALA A 113 -1.17 -19.99 0.10
N ARG A 114 -0.52 -18.82 -0.08
CA ARG A 114 0.53 -18.65 -1.10
C ARG A 114 1.92 -19.11 -0.67
N LEU A 115 2.23 -19.00 0.62
CA LEU A 115 3.60 -19.13 1.12
C LEU A 115 3.82 -20.38 1.98
N ASP A 116 2.90 -20.84 2.71
CA ASP A 116 2.78 -21.71 3.86
C ASP A 116 2.50 -20.90 5.14
N GLU A 117 2.10 -21.60 6.23
CA GLU A 117 1.69 -20.92 7.45
C GLU A 117 2.82 -20.08 8.04
N ARG A 118 3.99 -20.67 8.27
CA ARG A 118 5.11 -19.97 8.91
C ARG A 118 5.54 -18.72 8.13
N ARG A 119 5.80 -18.86 6.83
CA ARG A 119 6.23 -17.73 6.00
C ARG A 119 5.12 -16.71 5.78
N GLY A 120 3.90 -17.18 5.59
CA GLY A 120 2.71 -16.33 5.45
C GLY A 120 2.49 -15.46 6.67
N ILE A 121 2.60 -16.02 7.89
CA ILE A 121 2.51 -15.30 9.16
C ILE A 121 3.64 -14.27 9.27
N LEU A 122 4.88 -14.68 9.08
CA LEU A 122 6.04 -13.78 9.14
C LEU A 122 5.93 -12.59 8.18
N HIS A 123 5.35 -12.84 7.00
CA HIS A 123 5.12 -11.80 6.00
C HIS A 123 4.01 -10.85 6.41
N ILE A 124 2.84 -11.38 6.82
CA ILE A 124 1.63 -10.56 6.99
C ILE A 124 1.54 -9.84 8.33
N ARG A 125 2.09 -10.39 9.43
CA ARG A 125 1.92 -9.83 10.78
C ARG A 125 2.40 -8.38 10.91
N ARG A 126 3.47 -8.00 10.23
CA ARG A 126 3.96 -6.62 10.20
C ARG A 126 3.00 -5.67 9.44
N HIS A 127 2.33 -6.16 8.41
CA HIS A 127 1.31 -5.39 7.69
C HIS A 127 0.08 -5.18 8.58
N LEU A 128 -0.36 -6.22 9.28
CA LEU A 128 -1.46 -6.13 10.24
C LEU A 128 -1.11 -5.19 11.39
N ALA A 129 0.10 -5.28 11.95
CA ALA A 129 0.56 -4.41 13.02
C ALA A 129 0.75 -2.94 12.60
N ALA A 130 0.82 -2.65 11.31
CA ALA A 130 0.93 -1.29 10.77
C ALA A 130 -0.44 -0.62 10.52
N THR A 131 -1.56 -1.37 10.63
CA THR A 131 -2.87 -0.80 10.32
C THR A 131 -3.24 0.36 11.25
N PRO A 132 -3.80 1.46 10.70
CA PRO A 132 -4.27 2.57 11.53
C PRO A 132 -5.52 2.25 12.35
N LEU A 133 -6.20 1.10 12.08
CA LEU A 133 -7.43 0.70 12.77
C LEU A 133 -7.25 0.52 14.27
N PHE A 134 -6.05 0.27 14.73
CA PHE A 134 -5.76 0.03 16.14
C PHE A 134 -5.42 1.30 16.92
N LYS A 135 -5.27 2.44 16.23
CA LYS A 135 -5.06 3.73 16.89
C LYS A 135 -6.32 4.13 17.66
N GLY A 136 -6.15 4.40 18.96
CA GLY A 136 -7.26 4.78 19.86
C GLY A 136 -7.92 3.61 20.60
N ILE A 137 -7.51 2.37 20.32
CA ILE A 137 -7.96 1.20 21.10
C ILE A 137 -7.16 1.13 22.40
N PRO A 138 -7.80 0.81 23.55
CA PRO A 138 -7.09 0.55 24.80
C PRO A 138 -6.01 -0.51 24.61
N ASN A 139 -4.85 -0.31 25.22
CA ASN A 139 -3.69 -1.23 25.12
C ASN A 139 -3.19 -1.48 23.67
N PHE A 140 -3.31 -0.48 22.79
CA PHE A 140 -2.83 -0.56 21.40
C PHE A 140 -1.40 -1.09 21.27
N ARG A 141 -0.50 -0.65 22.17
CA ARG A 141 0.89 -1.11 22.18
C ARG A 141 1.00 -2.61 22.35
N ASP A 142 0.28 -3.16 23.31
CA ASP A 142 0.33 -4.59 23.64
C ASP A 142 -0.32 -5.43 22.52
N THR A 143 -1.41 -4.96 21.96
CA THR A 143 -2.04 -5.57 20.78
C THR A 143 -1.08 -5.65 19.60
N ARG A 144 -0.33 -4.56 19.33
CA ARG A 144 0.67 -4.53 18.26
C ARG A 144 1.82 -5.49 18.53
N ILE A 145 2.32 -5.56 19.77
CA ILE A 145 3.36 -6.49 20.16
C ILE A 145 2.87 -7.93 19.97
N ALA A 146 1.67 -8.26 20.45
CA ALA A 146 1.07 -9.57 20.28
C ALA A 146 0.98 -9.99 18.80
N MET A 147 0.55 -9.07 17.90
CA MET A 147 0.53 -9.33 16.46
C MET A 147 1.92 -9.63 15.88
N LEU A 148 2.94 -8.87 16.30
CA LEU A 148 4.31 -9.05 15.81
C LEU A 148 4.97 -10.33 16.34
N GLN A 149 4.48 -10.86 17.45
CA GLN A 149 4.96 -12.10 18.07
C GLN A 149 4.16 -13.35 17.65
N ALA A 150 2.96 -13.18 17.12
CA ALA A 150 2.11 -14.29 16.69
C ALA A 150 2.81 -15.18 15.65
N ASN A 151 2.64 -16.49 15.81
CA ASN A 151 3.29 -17.51 14.98
C ASN A 151 2.29 -18.42 14.25
N THR A 152 0.99 -18.34 14.60
CA THR A 152 -0.07 -19.14 14.00
C THR A 152 -1.19 -18.26 13.44
N VAL A 153 -1.99 -18.82 12.53
CA VAL A 153 -3.20 -18.17 11.99
C VAL A 153 -4.20 -17.91 13.09
N ASP A 154 -4.36 -18.89 14.01
CA ASP A 154 -5.32 -18.79 15.10
C ASP A 154 -4.99 -17.66 16.07
N GLU A 155 -3.71 -17.48 16.43
CA GLU A 155 -3.26 -16.37 17.25
C GLU A 155 -3.58 -15.00 16.61
N LEU A 156 -3.25 -14.82 15.32
CA LEU A 156 -3.55 -13.57 14.60
C LEU A 156 -5.06 -13.34 14.46
N THR A 157 -5.82 -14.39 14.15
CA THR A 157 -7.27 -14.31 14.02
C THR A 157 -7.92 -13.93 15.35
N ALA A 158 -7.50 -14.55 16.45
CA ALA A 158 -8.01 -14.22 17.79
C ALA A 158 -7.72 -12.76 18.19
N ILE A 159 -6.57 -12.22 17.81
CA ILE A 159 -6.25 -10.79 18.04
C ILE A 159 -7.17 -9.89 17.22
N LEU A 160 -7.39 -10.23 15.94
CA LEU A 160 -8.28 -9.47 15.05
C LEU A 160 -9.74 -9.53 15.54
N ASP A 161 -10.19 -10.66 16.07
CA ASP A 161 -11.55 -10.84 16.60
C ASP A 161 -11.81 -10.01 17.85
N LYS A 162 -10.85 -9.96 18.78
CA LYS A 162 -10.94 -9.10 19.97
C LYS A 162 -11.14 -7.63 19.62
N ILE A 163 -10.54 -7.16 18.54
CA ILE A 163 -10.66 -5.76 18.09
C ILE A 163 -12.04 -5.47 17.51
N CYS A 164 -12.69 -6.44 16.87
CA CYS A 164 -14.05 -6.28 16.36
C CYS A 164 -15.11 -6.16 17.45
N LEU A 165 -14.79 -6.54 18.68
CA LEU A 165 -15.72 -6.50 19.83
C LEU A 165 -15.63 -5.19 20.62
N LEU A 166 -14.67 -4.30 20.28
CA LEU A 166 -14.48 -2.98 20.88
C LEU A 166 -15.16 -1.90 20.06
#